data_fa31725e578e97d65cc50e7bc0ad22a5
#
_entry.id   fa31725e578e97d65cc50e7bc0ad22a5
#
_cell.length_a   1.000
_cell.length_b   1.000
_cell.length_c   1.000
_cell.angle_alpha   90.00
_cell.angle_beta   90.00
_cell.angle_gamma   90.00
#
_symmetry.space_group_name_H-M   'P 1'
#
loop_
_entity.id
_entity.type
_entity.pdbx_description
1 polymer ?
#
loop_
_entity_poly.entity_id
_entity_poly.type
_entity_poly.pdbx_seq_one_letter_code
_entity_poly.pdbx_strand_id
1 'polypeptide(L)'
;MGFIRLACGPFPEGSRSYSLHVISMKLIRGKHNLLTHLNGCVVTLGNFDGLHLGHQALLKTLKQLGRELKLLTVVIIFEPQAKEFFAKGQTEARLMRFREKCLGFAEWKIDYLFCLRFDRALADLAAGDFVKQILVDRLGVKAVVAGDDCRFGAKRAGNYALLKQLGEECNFKVIEMPSVIYDGQRVSSTRVRQALQVGDMAVVRALLGRPYRLCGRVIGGEKRGRELGFPTANIDLHRSIAPMSGVFVVRVFLNKKSYRGVASLGVRPTFKDGNARLLLEIYLFDFSKTIYNFYLEVEFLHKLREEVRFDSISALIKQMHRDVIEAEKYHQILSSLRSSESQL
;
A
#
# COMPACT_ATOMS: atom_id res chain seq x y z
N MET A 1 5.83 26.31 -2.77
CA MET A 1 5.45 25.07 -3.49
C MET A 1 6.50 24.01 -3.22
N GLY A 2 6.23 23.10 -2.31
CA GLY A 2 7.18 22.06 -1.93
C GLY A 2 6.97 20.82 -2.78
N PHE A 3 7.87 20.55 -3.71
CA PHE A 3 7.99 19.21 -4.30
C PHE A 3 8.47 18.27 -3.22
N ILE A 4 7.65 17.33 -2.78
CA ILE A 4 8.14 16.26 -1.92
C ILE A 4 8.99 15.34 -2.79
N ARG A 5 10.31 15.52 -2.72
CA ARG A 5 11.25 14.46 -3.05
C ARG A 5 11.00 13.35 -1.99
N LEU A 6 10.29 12.31 -2.35
CA LEU A 6 10.34 11.07 -1.59
C LEU A 6 11.75 10.50 -1.78
N ALA A 7 12.74 11.12 -1.14
CA ALA A 7 14.10 10.66 -1.20
C ALA A 7 14.17 9.29 -0.54
N CYS A 8 14.55 8.28 -1.29
CA CYS A 8 15.31 7.18 -0.74
C CYS A 8 16.55 7.82 -0.12
N GLY A 9 16.80 7.67 1.19
CA GLY A 9 17.78 8.41 2.00
C GLY A 9 19.16 8.69 1.39
N PRO A 10 20.09 9.32 2.11
CA PRO A 10 21.37 9.73 1.57
C PRO A 10 22.12 8.53 0.99
N PHE A 11 22.53 8.67 -0.27
CA PHE A 11 23.33 7.68 -0.98
C PHE A 11 24.80 7.89 -0.63
N PRO A 12 25.61 6.82 -0.50
CA PRO A 12 27.05 6.98 -0.47
C PRO A 12 27.51 7.61 -1.80
N GLU A 13 28.41 8.56 -1.70
CA GLU A 13 29.04 9.23 -2.85
C GLU A 13 29.66 8.19 -3.79
N GLY A 14 29.28 8.19 -5.05
CA GLY A 14 29.84 7.30 -6.08
C GLY A 14 28.85 6.59 -7.00
N SER A 15 27.55 6.63 -6.76
CA SER A 15 26.57 5.97 -7.63
C SER A 15 25.95 6.92 -8.65
N ARG A 16 26.37 6.76 -9.92
CA ARG A 16 25.83 7.50 -11.08
C ARG A 16 24.32 7.28 -11.21
N SER A 17 23.62 8.38 -11.34
CA SER A 17 22.27 8.58 -11.90
C SER A 17 21.23 7.50 -11.64
N TYR A 18 20.55 7.63 -10.48
CA TYR A 18 19.17 7.17 -10.39
C TYR A 18 18.31 8.18 -11.15
N SER A 19 17.62 7.72 -12.20
CA SER A 19 16.48 8.48 -12.67
C SER A 19 15.48 8.49 -11.51
N LEU A 20 15.50 9.58 -10.73
CA LEU A 20 14.39 9.98 -9.92
C LEU A 20 13.18 9.84 -10.85
N HIS A 21 12.28 8.90 -10.59
CA HIS A 21 10.94 9.08 -11.08
C HIS A 21 10.52 10.39 -10.41
N VAL A 22 10.61 11.47 -11.17
CA VAL A 22 10.01 12.74 -10.79
C VAL A 22 8.55 12.37 -10.63
N ILE A 23 8.13 12.18 -9.38
CA ILE A 23 6.74 11.96 -9.05
C ILE A 23 6.07 13.24 -9.50
N SER A 24 5.43 13.22 -10.65
CA SER A 24 4.69 14.37 -11.18
C SER A 24 3.49 14.71 -10.30
N MET A 25 3.08 13.75 -9.45
CA MET A 25 1.98 13.92 -8.49
C MET A 25 2.37 14.91 -7.39
N LYS A 26 1.53 15.92 -7.19
CA LYS A 26 1.69 16.89 -6.10
C LYS A 26 0.94 16.40 -4.87
N LEU A 27 1.63 16.36 -3.72
CA LEU A 27 1.03 16.04 -2.43
C LEU A 27 0.67 17.33 -1.68
N ILE A 28 -0.61 17.48 -1.33
CA ILE A 28 -1.13 18.57 -0.50
C ILE A 28 -1.53 17.97 0.85
N ARG A 29 -0.91 18.45 1.94
CA ARG A 29 -1.24 18.02 3.31
C ARG A 29 -2.00 19.12 4.04
N GLY A 30 -3.21 18.78 4.52
CA GLY A 30 -4.06 19.70 5.26
C GLY A 30 -4.76 20.74 4.40
N LYS A 31 -5.93 21.17 4.85
CA LYS A 31 -6.81 22.09 4.12
C LYS A 31 -6.22 23.48 3.90
N HIS A 32 -5.31 23.93 4.76
CA HIS A 32 -4.69 25.27 4.69
C HIS A 32 -3.56 25.35 3.64
N ASN A 33 -3.02 24.25 3.18
CA ASN A 33 -1.97 24.22 2.15
C ASN A 33 -2.52 24.22 0.71
N LEU A 34 -3.82 24.15 0.54
CA LEU A 34 -4.46 24.36 -0.74
C LEU A 34 -4.62 25.88 -0.97
N LEU A 35 -3.56 26.51 -1.46
CA LEU A 35 -3.43 27.97 -1.54
C LEU A 35 -4.19 28.60 -2.72
N THR A 36 -4.60 27.82 -3.71
CA THR A 36 -5.29 28.32 -4.90
C THR A 36 -6.39 27.35 -5.30
N HIS A 37 -7.52 27.90 -5.77
CA HIS A 37 -8.52 27.09 -6.45
C HIS A 37 -7.87 26.38 -7.64
N LEU A 38 -8.00 25.07 -7.70
CA LEU A 38 -7.74 24.37 -8.94
C LEU A 38 -8.83 24.86 -9.92
N ASN A 39 -8.45 25.33 -11.12
CA ASN A 39 -9.42 25.82 -12.13
C ASN A 39 -10.38 24.73 -12.62
N GLY A 40 -10.89 23.94 -11.70
CA GLY A 40 -11.69 22.73 -11.90
C GLY A 40 -10.85 21.46 -11.75
N CYS A 41 -11.48 20.44 -11.18
CA CYS A 41 -10.85 19.12 -11.08
C CYS A 41 -11.89 18.00 -11.06
N VAL A 42 -11.41 16.77 -11.32
CA VAL A 42 -12.16 15.54 -11.10
C VAL A 42 -11.61 14.88 -9.82
N VAL A 43 -12.52 14.50 -8.93
CA VAL A 43 -12.17 14.05 -7.58
C VAL A 43 -12.65 12.62 -7.34
N THR A 44 -11.87 11.85 -6.60
CA THR A 44 -12.35 10.67 -5.86
C THR A 44 -11.86 10.74 -4.42
N LEU A 45 -12.58 10.12 -3.51
CA LEU A 45 -12.26 10.13 -2.08
C LEU A 45 -12.40 8.75 -1.46
N GLY A 46 -11.53 8.44 -0.49
CA GLY A 46 -11.56 7.17 0.22
C GLY A 46 -10.28 6.86 0.98
N ASN A 47 -10.24 5.72 1.65
CA ASN A 47 -9.04 5.28 2.38
C ASN A 47 -7.98 4.68 1.46
N PHE A 48 -8.38 4.10 0.34
CA PHE A 48 -7.52 3.46 -0.67
C PHE A 48 -6.49 2.49 -0.07
N ASP A 49 -6.90 1.73 0.93
CA ASP A 49 -6.01 0.80 1.60
C ASP A 49 -5.85 -0.49 0.77
N GLY A 50 -4.63 -0.75 0.31
CA GLY A 50 -4.27 -1.88 -0.55
C GLY A 50 -4.32 -1.59 -2.05
N LEU A 51 -5.00 -0.52 -2.52
CA LEU A 51 -5.22 -0.23 -3.94
C LEU A 51 -5.71 -1.47 -4.72
N HIS A 52 -6.71 -2.16 -4.16
CA HIS A 52 -7.35 -3.34 -4.75
C HIS A 52 -8.12 -3.02 -6.03
N LEU A 53 -8.58 -4.03 -6.77
CA LEU A 53 -9.23 -3.86 -8.09
C LEU A 53 -10.40 -2.85 -8.05
N GLY A 54 -11.18 -2.79 -6.98
CA GLY A 54 -12.24 -1.76 -6.83
C GLY A 54 -11.67 -0.34 -6.80
N HIS A 55 -10.58 -0.11 -6.07
CA HIS A 55 -9.88 1.18 -6.08
C HIS A 55 -9.26 1.50 -7.44
N GLN A 56 -8.72 0.50 -8.13
CA GLN A 56 -8.15 0.66 -9.47
C GLN A 56 -9.21 1.05 -10.50
N ALA A 57 -10.42 0.49 -10.40
CA ALA A 57 -11.56 0.88 -11.24
C ALA A 57 -11.91 2.37 -11.04
N LEU A 58 -12.01 2.82 -9.77
CA LEU A 58 -12.21 4.25 -9.45
C LEU A 58 -11.13 5.13 -10.08
N LEU A 59 -9.86 4.77 -9.92
CA LEU A 59 -8.74 5.54 -10.47
C LEU A 59 -8.71 5.54 -12.00
N LYS A 60 -9.11 4.44 -12.64
CA LYS A 60 -9.22 4.35 -14.10
C LYS A 60 -10.28 5.32 -14.62
N THR A 61 -11.46 5.33 -14.02
CA THR A 61 -12.56 6.26 -14.37
C THR A 61 -12.20 7.71 -14.07
N LEU A 62 -11.57 7.98 -12.90
CA LEU A 62 -11.07 9.31 -12.56
C LEU A 62 -10.14 9.86 -13.65
N LYS A 63 -9.16 9.05 -14.09
CA LYS A 63 -8.21 9.45 -15.15
C LYS A 63 -8.86 9.62 -16.51
N GLN A 64 -9.83 8.79 -16.84
CA GLN A 64 -10.59 8.91 -18.09
C GLN A 64 -11.33 10.23 -18.12
N LEU A 65 -12.12 10.54 -17.08
CA LEU A 65 -12.84 11.81 -16.95
C LEU A 65 -11.89 13.01 -16.95
N GLY A 66 -10.77 12.94 -16.23
CA GLY A 66 -9.75 14.00 -16.23
C GLY A 66 -9.27 14.34 -17.64
N ARG A 67 -9.05 13.31 -18.49
CA ARG A 67 -8.66 13.50 -19.90
C ARG A 67 -9.79 14.07 -20.75
N GLU A 68 -11.00 13.52 -20.65
CA GLU A 68 -12.18 13.95 -21.42
C GLU A 68 -12.53 15.40 -21.13
N LEU A 69 -12.51 15.80 -19.86
CA LEU A 69 -12.84 17.15 -19.43
C LEU A 69 -11.65 18.11 -19.45
N LYS A 70 -10.44 17.62 -19.75
CA LYS A 70 -9.15 18.36 -19.67
C LYS A 70 -8.93 18.99 -18.28
N LEU A 71 -9.29 18.24 -17.23
CA LEU A 71 -9.21 18.67 -15.84
C LEU A 71 -8.19 17.84 -15.06
N LEU A 72 -7.66 18.42 -14.00
CA LEU A 72 -6.73 17.76 -13.08
C LEU A 72 -7.43 16.67 -12.28
N THR A 73 -6.74 15.58 -12.03
CA THR A 73 -7.22 14.45 -11.22
C THR A 73 -6.75 14.61 -9.77
N VAL A 74 -7.69 14.51 -8.85
CA VAL A 74 -7.44 14.67 -7.41
C VAL A 74 -7.94 13.43 -6.66
N VAL A 75 -7.07 12.82 -5.87
CA VAL A 75 -7.48 11.79 -4.91
C VAL A 75 -7.43 12.39 -3.52
N ILE A 76 -8.54 12.30 -2.78
CA ILE A 76 -8.62 12.72 -1.38
C ILE A 76 -8.46 11.49 -0.49
N ILE A 77 -7.51 11.55 0.44
CA ILE A 77 -7.34 10.54 1.49
C ILE A 77 -7.34 11.20 2.87
N PHE A 78 -7.53 10.38 3.89
CA PHE A 78 -7.60 10.81 5.28
C PHE A 78 -6.47 10.16 6.09
N GLU A 79 -5.73 10.98 6.86
CA GLU A 79 -4.67 10.50 7.76
C GLU A 79 -4.77 11.17 9.15
N PRO A 80 -4.88 10.40 10.23
CA PRO A 80 -5.09 8.95 10.25
C PRO A 80 -6.41 8.56 9.56
N GLN A 81 -6.61 7.26 9.29
CA GLN A 81 -7.92 6.80 8.77
C GLN A 81 -9.01 7.00 9.84
N ALA A 82 -10.26 7.26 9.42
CA ALA A 82 -11.35 7.47 10.35
C ALA A 82 -11.51 6.34 11.39
N LYS A 83 -11.38 5.07 10.96
CA LYS A 83 -11.43 3.93 11.88
C LYS A 83 -10.33 3.99 12.95
N GLU A 84 -9.13 4.44 12.60
CA GLU A 84 -8.01 4.57 13.54
C GLU A 84 -8.22 5.72 14.52
N PHE A 85 -8.75 6.85 14.04
CA PHE A 85 -9.06 8.00 14.88
C PHE A 85 -10.08 7.67 15.98
N PHE A 86 -11.10 6.87 15.63
CA PHE A 86 -12.14 6.48 16.61
C PHE A 86 -11.78 5.24 17.42
N ALA A 87 -10.78 4.46 17.03
CA ALA A 87 -10.36 3.26 17.74
C ALA A 87 -9.70 3.64 19.08
N LYS A 88 -10.23 3.11 20.17
CA LYS A 88 -9.66 3.26 21.53
C LYS A 88 -8.64 2.15 21.84
N GLY A 89 -7.82 1.73 20.86
CA GLY A 89 -6.87 0.62 21.06
C GLY A 89 -6.51 -0.09 19.77
N GLN A 90 -6.79 -1.39 19.65
CA GLN A 90 -6.40 -2.18 18.50
C GLN A 90 -7.09 -1.71 17.22
N THR A 91 -6.31 -1.39 16.21
CA THR A 91 -6.76 -1.08 14.86
C THR A 91 -6.47 -2.25 13.93
N GLU A 92 -7.26 -2.36 12.87
CA GLU A 92 -6.94 -3.32 11.79
C GLU A 92 -5.57 -3.00 11.18
N ALA A 93 -4.81 -4.04 10.83
CA ALA A 93 -3.54 -3.85 10.14
C ALA A 93 -3.75 -3.12 8.80
N ARG A 94 -3.01 -2.04 8.58
CA ARG A 94 -3.03 -1.35 7.28
C ARG A 94 -2.45 -2.25 6.20
N LEU A 95 -3.10 -2.31 5.04
CA LEU A 95 -2.52 -2.96 3.86
C LEU A 95 -1.38 -2.11 3.27
N MET A 96 -1.55 -0.79 3.25
CA MET A 96 -0.55 0.16 2.76
C MET A 96 -0.34 1.31 3.76
N ARG A 97 0.92 1.63 4.04
CA ARG A 97 1.27 2.85 4.76
C ARG A 97 1.11 4.08 3.86
N PHE A 98 1.08 5.26 4.46
CA PHE A 98 0.96 6.53 3.72
C PHE A 98 1.97 6.65 2.57
N ARG A 99 3.26 6.32 2.81
CA ARG A 99 4.30 6.34 1.77
C ARG A 99 3.98 5.39 0.62
N GLU A 100 3.51 4.18 0.92
CA GLU A 100 3.17 3.17 -0.08
C GLU A 100 1.96 3.61 -0.92
N LYS A 101 0.97 4.26 -0.30
CA LYS A 101 -0.15 4.89 -1.02
C LYS A 101 0.33 5.99 -1.96
N CYS A 102 1.22 6.88 -1.48
CA CYS A 102 1.80 7.94 -2.32
C CYS A 102 2.50 7.36 -3.57
N LEU A 103 3.30 6.30 -3.41
CA LEU A 103 3.96 5.62 -4.52
C LEU A 103 2.93 5.00 -5.47
N GLY A 104 1.92 4.30 -4.94
CA GLY A 104 0.87 3.71 -5.76
C GLY A 104 0.08 4.75 -6.57
N PHE A 105 -0.32 5.87 -5.98
CA PHE A 105 -0.99 6.94 -6.74
C PHE A 105 -0.09 7.60 -7.79
N ALA A 106 1.20 7.71 -7.52
CA ALA A 106 2.17 8.20 -8.49
C ALA A 106 2.34 7.25 -9.68
N GLU A 107 2.35 5.92 -9.45
CA GLU A 107 2.31 4.91 -10.51
C GLU A 107 1.05 5.05 -11.38
N TRP A 108 -0.08 5.38 -10.77
CA TRP A 108 -1.34 5.69 -11.46
C TRP A 108 -1.33 7.04 -12.20
N LYS A 109 -0.26 7.84 -12.06
CA LYS A 109 -0.13 9.18 -12.65
C LYS A 109 -1.30 10.09 -12.31
N ILE A 110 -1.67 10.12 -11.03
CA ILE A 110 -2.62 11.08 -10.46
C ILE A 110 -1.92 12.43 -10.32
N ASP A 111 -2.60 13.53 -10.63
CA ASP A 111 -1.99 14.87 -10.58
C ASP A 111 -1.83 15.36 -9.16
N TYR A 112 -2.85 15.17 -8.31
CA TYR A 112 -2.85 15.63 -6.92
C TYR A 112 -3.31 14.55 -5.94
N LEU A 113 -2.54 14.36 -4.89
CA LEU A 113 -2.97 13.63 -3.69
C LEU A 113 -3.26 14.65 -2.58
N PHE A 114 -4.54 14.82 -2.24
CA PHE A 114 -4.97 15.69 -1.17
C PHE A 114 -5.17 14.88 0.11
N CYS A 115 -4.22 15.00 1.05
CA CYS A 115 -4.24 14.32 2.32
C CYS A 115 -4.86 15.23 3.38
N LEU A 116 -6.09 14.95 3.78
CA LEU A 116 -6.77 15.64 4.87
C LEU A 116 -6.40 15.01 6.21
N ARG A 117 -6.03 15.85 7.18
CA ARG A 117 -5.91 15.40 8.55
C ARG A 117 -7.29 15.03 9.07
N PHE A 118 -7.46 13.78 9.50
CA PHE A 118 -8.67 13.35 10.17
C PHE A 118 -8.57 13.68 11.66
N ASP A 119 -9.18 14.78 12.04
CA ASP A 119 -9.24 15.30 13.40
C ASP A 119 -10.69 15.49 13.83
N ARG A 120 -10.90 15.99 15.04
CA ARG A 120 -12.24 16.19 15.58
C ARG A 120 -13.07 17.15 14.74
N ALA A 121 -12.46 18.22 14.24
CA ALA A 121 -13.16 19.19 13.40
C ALA A 121 -13.67 18.58 12.08
N LEU A 122 -12.86 17.71 11.44
CA LEU A 122 -13.29 17.01 10.24
C LEU A 122 -14.30 15.90 10.55
N ALA A 123 -14.14 15.21 11.69
CA ALA A 123 -15.05 14.14 12.12
C ALA A 123 -16.48 14.65 12.42
N ASP A 124 -16.59 15.87 12.94
CA ASP A 124 -17.86 16.51 13.26
C ASP A 124 -18.45 17.34 12.09
N LEU A 125 -17.73 17.46 10.97
CA LEU A 125 -18.19 18.24 9.81
C LEU A 125 -19.37 17.54 9.12
N ALA A 126 -20.50 18.23 9.00
CA ALA A 126 -21.68 17.69 8.32
C ALA A 126 -21.38 17.34 6.86
N ALA A 127 -22.13 16.38 6.29
CA ALA A 127 -21.88 15.92 4.93
C ALA A 127 -22.04 17.04 3.88
N GLY A 128 -23.06 17.89 4.01
CA GLY A 128 -23.25 19.06 3.14
C GLY A 128 -22.10 20.05 3.24
N ASP A 129 -21.63 20.34 4.47
CA ASP A 129 -20.51 21.25 4.69
C ASP A 129 -19.19 20.68 4.16
N PHE A 130 -18.98 19.38 4.26
CA PHE A 130 -17.83 18.72 3.63
C PHE A 130 -17.82 18.94 2.11
N VAL A 131 -18.94 18.72 1.45
CA VAL A 131 -19.07 18.94 0.00
C VAL A 131 -18.81 20.41 -0.33
N LYS A 132 -19.53 21.34 0.33
CA LYS A 132 -19.41 22.77 0.05
C LYS A 132 -18.00 23.28 0.32
N GLN A 133 -17.48 23.11 1.53
CA GLN A 133 -16.22 23.71 1.95
C GLN A 133 -14.99 23.05 1.31
N ILE A 134 -15.01 21.71 1.08
CA ILE A 134 -13.83 20.99 0.60
C ILE A 134 -13.90 20.76 -0.91
N LEU A 135 -15.00 20.22 -1.43
CA LEU A 135 -15.09 19.88 -2.84
C LEU A 135 -15.36 21.10 -3.72
N VAL A 136 -16.30 21.95 -3.32
CA VAL A 136 -16.71 23.13 -4.12
C VAL A 136 -15.76 24.30 -3.89
N ASP A 137 -15.73 24.84 -2.67
CA ASP A 137 -15.05 26.11 -2.39
C ASP A 137 -13.53 26.02 -2.53
N ARG A 138 -12.92 24.88 -2.11
CA ARG A 138 -11.47 24.71 -2.15
C ARG A 138 -10.95 24.06 -3.41
N LEU A 139 -11.61 23.01 -3.90
CA LEU A 139 -11.13 22.25 -5.05
C LEU A 139 -11.74 22.70 -6.38
N GLY A 140 -12.86 23.42 -6.36
CA GLY A 140 -13.58 23.81 -7.58
C GLY A 140 -14.03 22.59 -8.38
N VAL A 141 -14.51 21.54 -7.66
CA VAL A 141 -14.84 20.25 -8.26
C VAL A 141 -15.83 20.38 -9.43
N LYS A 142 -15.56 19.65 -10.52
CA LYS A 142 -16.46 19.55 -11.69
C LYS A 142 -17.04 18.16 -11.87
N ALA A 143 -16.37 17.15 -11.33
CA ALA A 143 -16.92 15.79 -11.26
C ALA A 143 -16.35 15.03 -10.07
N VAL A 144 -17.16 14.17 -9.46
CA VAL A 144 -16.77 13.22 -8.40
C VAL A 144 -17.01 11.81 -8.89
N VAL A 145 -16.02 10.94 -8.74
CA VAL A 145 -16.14 9.49 -8.95
C VAL A 145 -16.24 8.84 -7.58
N ALA A 146 -17.36 8.23 -7.26
CA ALA A 146 -17.63 7.62 -5.96
C ALA A 146 -18.09 6.17 -6.11
N GLY A 147 -17.65 5.30 -5.20
CA GLY A 147 -18.19 3.94 -5.12
C GLY A 147 -19.63 3.93 -4.60
N ASP A 148 -20.36 2.89 -4.92
CA ASP A 148 -21.74 2.62 -4.45
C ASP A 148 -21.85 2.60 -2.91
N ASP A 149 -20.75 2.29 -2.22
CA ASP A 149 -20.65 2.26 -0.75
C ASP A 149 -20.05 3.53 -0.14
N CYS A 150 -19.92 4.59 -0.91
CA CYS A 150 -19.33 5.85 -0.45
C CYS A 150 -20.04 6.35 0.82
N ARG A 151 -19.23 6.72 1.84
CA ARG A 151 -19.71 7.33 3.08
C ARG A 151 -18.78 8.45 3.49
N PHE A 152 -19.35 9.61 3.82
CA PHE A 152 -18.61 10.82 4.21
C PHE A 152 -19.38 11.66 5.21
N GLY A 153 -18.70 12.68 5.76
CA GLY A 153 -19.25 13.59 6.75
C GLY A 153 -19.47 12.95 8.14
N ALA A 154 -19.93 13.78 9.07
CA ALA A 154 -20.16 13.38 10.46
C ALA A 154 -21.04 12.13 10.54
N LYS A 155 -20.66 11.21 11.42
CA LYS A 155 -21.36 9.92 11.64
C LYS A 155 -21.61 9.11 10.37
N ARG A 156 -20.86 9.36 9.27
CA ARG A 156 -21.02 8.70 7.95
C ARG A 156 -22.41 8.94 7.33
N ALA A 157 -23.04 10.10 7.65
CA ALA A 157 -24.38 10.43 7.18
C ALA A 157 -24.46 10.65 5.66
N GLY A 158 -23.36 11.12 5.05
CA GLY A 158 -23.26 11.25 3.58
C GLY A 158 -23.17 9.90 2.90
N ASN A 159 -23.91 9.72 1.82
CA ASN A 159 -23.90 8.56 0.93
C ASN A 159 -23.90 9.00 -0.52
N TYR A 160 -23.95 8.03 -1.47
CA TYR A 160 -23.99 8.35 -2.90
C TYR A 160 -25.20 9.21 -3.29
N ALA A 161 -26.41 8.91 -2.79
CA ALA A 161 -27.63 9.65 -3.13
C ALA A 161 -27.53 11.12 -2.70
N LEU A 162 -27.08 11.39 -1.46
CA LEU A 162 -26.85 12.75 -0.98
C LEU A 162 -25.76 13.46 -1.79
N LEU A 163 -24.66 12.75 -2.15
CA LEU A 163 -23.59 13.33 -2.97
C LEU A 163 -24.10 13.74 -4.34
N LYS A 164 -24.97 12.92 -4.95
CA LYS A 164 -25.62 13.21 -6.24
C LYS A 164 -26.52 14.44 -6.16
N GLN A 165 -27.38 14.50 -5.14
CA GLN A 165 -28.24 15.66 -4.90
C GLN A 165 -27.39 16.95 -4.74
N LEU A 166 -26.39 16.93 -3.87
CA LEU A 166 -25.48 18.07 -3.68
C LEU A 166 -24.69 18.42 -4.94
N GLY A 167 -24.39 17.42 -5.79
CA GLY A 167 -23.78 17.65 -7.09
C GLY A 167 -24.68 18.47 -8.03
N GLU A 168 -25.96 18.16 -8.07
CA GLU A 168 -26.95 18.92 -8.84
C GLU A 168 -27.08 20.34 -8.30
N GLU A 169 -27.18 20.51 -6.98
CA GLU A 169 -27.28 21.83 -6.32
C GLU A 169 -26.04 22.71 -6.52
N CYS A 170 -24.85 22.10 -6.48
CA CYS A 170 -23.53 22.77 -6.58
C CYS A 170 -22.92 22.74 -8.00
N ASN A 171 -23.64 22.23 -8.99
CA ASN A 171 -23.22 22.17 -10.40
C ASN A 171 -21.93 21.38 -10.66
N PHE A 172 -21.86 20.15 -10.12
CA PHE A 172 -20.83 19.16 -10.46
C PHE A 172 -21.45 17.78 -10.72
N LYS A 173 -20.82 16.99 -11.60
CA LYS A 173 -21.28 15.62 -11.92
C LYS A 173 -20.85 14.63 -10.85
N VAL A 174 -21.72 13.64 -10.58
CA VAL A 174 -21.35 12.50 -9.72
C VAL A 174 -21.49 11.22 -10.53
N ILE A 175 -20.39 10.47 -10.61
CA ILE A 175 -20.29 9.21 -11.34
C ILE A 175 -20.26 8.08 -10.34
N GLU A 176 -21.23 7.18 -10.40
CA GLU A 176 -21.27 5.98 -9.58
C GLU A 176 -20.38 4.89 -10.17
N MET A 177 -19.58 4.30 -9.32
CA MET A 177 -18.78 3.12 -9.66
C MET A 177 -19.36 1.90 -8.96
N PRO A 178 -19.82 0.91 -9.73
CA PRO A 178 -20.30 -0.34 -9.14
C PRO A 178 -19.16 -1.08 -8.46
N SER A 179 -19.51 -1.86 -7.46
CA SER A 179 -18.56 -2.73 -6.78
C SER A 179 -17.96 -3.75 -7.73
N VAL A 180 -16.64 -3.89 -7.72
CA VAL A 180 -15.95 -4.96 -8.44
C VAL A 180 -16.16 -6.28 -7.71
N ILE A 181 -16.61 -7.30 -8.43
CA ILE A 181 -16.88 -8.64 -7.91
C ILE A 181 -15.77 -9.58 -8.37
N TYR A 182 -15.28 -10.39 -7.47
CA TYR A 182 -14.39 -11.52 -7.73
C TYR A 182 -14.90 -12.73 -6.97
N ASP A 183 -15.11 -13.84 -7.67
CA ASP A 183 -15.63 -15.09 -7.10
C ASP A 183 -16.91 -14.86 -6.27
N GLY A 184 -17.92 -14.24 -6.91
CA GLY A 184 -19.24 -13.96 -6.33
C GLY A 184 -19.27 -12.95 -5.18
N GLN A 185 -18.14 -12.43 -4.74
CA GLN A 185 -18.04 -11.52 -3.61
C GLN A 185 -17.36 -10.20 -3.99
N ARG A 186 -17.76 -9.14 -3.29
CA ARG A 186 -17.16 -7.82 -3.48
C ARG A 186 -15.67 -7.81 -3.13
N VAL A 187 -14.86 -7.18 -3.99
CA VAL A 187 -13.46 -6.87 -3.73
C VAL A 187 -13.35 -5.72 -2.72
N SER A 188 -12.70 -5.96 -1.57
CA SER A 188 -12.57 -4.98 -0.50
C SER A 188 -11.26 -5.15 0.27
N SER A 189 -10.83 -4.09 0.99
CA SER A 189 -9.67 -4.16 1.88
C SER A 189 -9.84 -5.21 2.99
N THR A 190 -11.05 -5.41 3.49
CA THR A 190 -11.37 -6.44 4.49
C THR A 190 -11.10 -7.82 3.94
N ARG A 191 -11.59 -8.13 2.73
CA ARG A 191 -11.37 -9.44 2.10
C ARG A 191 -9.89 -9.68 1.79
N VAL A 192 -9.14 -8.63 1.39
CA VAL A 192 -7.68 -8.76 1.22
C VAL A 192 -6.99 -9.10 2.55
N ARG A 193 -7.39 -8.46 3.67
CA ARG A 193 -6.82 -8.79 4.99
C ARG A 193 -7.12 -10.23 5.40
N GLN A 194 -8.35 -10.68 5.20
CA GLN A 194 -8.75 -12.07 5.48
C GLN A 194 -7.90 -13.07 4.70
N ALA A 195 -7.73 -12.85 3.39
CA ALA A 195 -6.89 -13.71 2.55
C ALA A 195 -5.41 -13.69 2.98
N LEU A 196 -4.87 -12.52 3.36
CA LEU A 196 -3.51 -12.39 3.89
C LEU A 196 -3.34 -13.14 5.23
N GLN A 197 -4.34 -13.05 6.10
CA GLN A 197 -4.32 -13.69 7.42
C GLN A 197 -4.23 -15.21 7.31
N VAL A 198 -4.95 -15.81 6.38
CA VAL A 198 -4.88 -17.27 6.13
C VAL A 198 -3.72 -17.64 5.19
N GLY A 199 -3.06 -16.67 4.57
CA GLY A 199 -1.92 -16.90 3.67
C GLY A 199 -2.31 -17.31 2.25
N ASP A 200 -3.55 -17.09 1.84
CA ASP A 200 -3.99 -17.36 0.46
C ASP A 200 -3.50 -16.26 -0.48
N MET A 201 -2.24 -16.39 -0.88
CA MET A 201 -1.58 -15.41 -1.75
C MET A 201 -2.13 -15.40 -3.18
N ALA A 202 -2.81 -16.47 -3.61
CA ALA A 202 -3.48 -16.52 -4.91
C ALA A 202 -4.71 -15.60 -4.91
N VAL A 203 -5.57 -15.72 -3.91
CA VAL A 203 -6.73 -14.83 -3.72
C VAL A 203 -6.26 -13.39 -3.49
N VAL A 204 -5.22 -13.15 -2.67
CA VAL A 204 -4.65 -11.81 -2.46
C VAL A 204 -4.24 -11.19 -3.79
N ARG A 205 -3.52 -11.94 -4.64
CA ARG A 205 -3.11 -11.47 -5.98
C ARG A 205 -4.30 -11.18 -6.88
N ALA A 206 -5.33 -12.03 -6.85
CA ALA A 206 -6.56 -11.83 -7.63
C ALA A 206 -7.31 -10.55 -7.20
N LEU A 207 -7.44 -10.30 -5.88
CA LEU A 207 -8.11 -9.12 -5.33
C LEU A 207 -7.34 -7.82 -5.59
N LEU A 208 -6.00 -7.87 -5.55
CA LEU A 208 -5.11 -6.72 -5.76
C LEU A 208 -4.74 -6.51 -7.23
N GLY A 209 -4.92 -7.49 -8.12
CA GLY A 209 -4.39 -7.49 -9.50
C GLY A 209 -2.85 -7.56 -9.55
N ARG A 210 -2.17 -7.79 -8.44
CA ARG A 210 -0.72 -7.88 -8.28
C ARG A 210 -0.35 -8.61 -6.99
N PRO A 211 0.88 -9.11 -6.82
CA PRO A 211 1.33 -9.61 -5.55
C PRO A 211 1.23 -8.55 -4.43
N TYR A 212 0.98 -8.99 -3.21
CA TYR A 212 1.04 -8.11 -2.04
C TYR A 212 2.48 -7.66 -1.81
N ARG A 213 2.66 -6.37 -1.49
CA ARG A 213 3.98 -5.77 -1.37
C ARG A 213 4.14 -5.03 -0.06
N LEU A 214 5.25 -5.26 0.62
CA LEU A 214 5.72 -4.46 1.75
C LEU A 214 7.04 -3.80 1.38
N CYS A 215 7.27 -2.63 1.96
CA CYS A 215 8.49 -1.88 1.72
C CYS A 215 9.12 -1.43 3.03
N GLY A 216 10.44 -1.41 3.07
CA GLY A 216 11.15 -0.90 4.24
C GLY A 216 12.64 -0.71 4.01
N ARG A 217 13.30 -0.13 5.00
CA ARG A 217 14.75 0.08 4.99
C ARG A 217 15.44 -1.10 5.64
N VAL A 218 16.54 -1.55 5.04
CA VAL A 218 17.42 -2.57 5.65
C VAL A 218 18.13 -1.97 6.85
N ILE A 219 17.94 -2.61 8.00
CA ILE A 219 18.57 -2.24 9.27
C ILE A 219 19.54 -3.30 9.75
N GLY A 220 20.39 -2.96 10.71
CA GLY A 220 21.21 -3.95 11.40
C GLY A 220 20.35 -4.93 12.19
N GLY A 221 20.74 -6.21 12.18
CA GLY A 221 20.15 -7.27 12.98
C GLY A 221 21.21 -8.00 13.81
N GLU A 222 20.82 -9.04 14.50
CA GLU A 222 21.69 -9.83 15.39
C GLU A 222 22.72 -10.69 14.65
N LYS A 223 22.69 -10.72 13.30
CA LYS A 223 23.60 -11.45 12.41
C LYS A 223 23.61 -12.98 12.60
N ARG A 224 22.71 -13.55 13.42
CA ARG A 224 22.63 -15.02 13.68
C ARG A 224 22.48 -15.82 12.38
N GLY A 225 21.69 -15.36 11.43
CA GLY A 225 21.53 -16.01 10.13
C GLY A 225 22.84 -16.19 9.38
N ARG A 226 23.78 -15.22 9.47
CA ARG A 226 25.09 -15.32 8.83
C ARG A 226 25.94 -16.47 9.43
N GLU A 227 25.89 -16.64 10.74
CA GLU A 227 26.61 -17.73 11.44
C GLU A 227 26.05 -19.10 11.08
N LEU A 228 24.75 -19.16 10.74
CA LEU A 228 24.05 -20.38 10.33
C LEU A 228 24.14 -20.67 8.81
N GLY A 229 24.84 -19.83 8.02
CA GLY A 229 24.93 -19.98 6.56
C GLY A 229 23.82 -19.30 5.77
N PHE A 230 22.88 -18.61 6.43
CA PHE A 230 21.75 -17.91 5.81
C PHE A 230 21.79 -16.43 6.16
N PRO A 231 22.65 -15.62 5.52
CA PRO A 231 22.71 -14.18 5.79
C PRO A 231 21.38 -13.50 5.42
N THR A 232 20.65 -13.00 6.42
CA THR A 232 19.36 -12.33 6.23
C THR A 232 19.47 -10.81 6.29
N ALA A 233 18.66 -10.11 5.49
CA ALA A 233 18.42 -8.69 5.59
C ALA A 233 17.21 -8.43 6.50
N ASN A 234 17.39 -7.61 7.54
CA ASN A 234 16.32 -7.20 8.44
C ASN A 234 15.68 -5.91 7.89
N ILE A 235 14.37 -5.90 7.71
CA ILE A 235 13.63 -4.77 7.16
C ILE A 235 12.82 -4.10 8.26
N ASP A 236 13.05 -2.81 8.45
CA ASP A 236 12.17 -1.99 9.29
C ASP A 236 10.92 -1.59 8.49
N LEU A 237 9.80 -2.17 8.87
CA LEU A 237 8.51 -1.92 8.24
C LEU A 237 7.82 -0.66 8.79
N HIS A 238 8.31 -0.06 9.89
CA HIS A 238 7.65 1.03 10.60
C HIS A 238 6.15 0.76 10.82
N ARG A 239 5.81 -0.45 11.21
CA ARG A 239 4.44 -0.92 11.51
C ARG A 239 4.46 -1.63 12.86
N SER A 240 3.40 -1.46 13.64
CA SER A 240 3.17 -2.24 14.86
C SER A 240 2.49 -3.57 14.59
N ILE A 241 1.68 -3.65 13.52
CA ILE A 241 0.87 -4.82 13.17
C ILE A 241 1.00 -5.08 11.66
N ALA A 242 1.22 -6.35 11.30
CA ALA A 242 1.14 -6.83 9.91
C ALA A 242 -0.21 -7.55 9.65
N PRO A 243 -0.72 -7.52 8.42
CA PRO A 243 -1.94 -8.25 8.07
C PRO A 243 -1.71 -9.75 7.88
N MET A 244 -0.48 -10.23 8.00
CA MET A 244 -0.10 -11.63 7.83
C MET A 244 1.15 -11.95 8.66
N SER A 245 1.42 -13.23 8.87
CA SER A 245 2.64 -13.79 9.49
C SER A 245 3.01 -15.11 8.82
N GLY A 246 4.26 -15.55 9.03
CA GLY A 246 4.77 -16.82 8.51
C GLY A 246 6.01 -16.69 7.64
N VAL A 247 6.35 -17.77 6.94
CA VAL A 247 7.47 -17.86 5.99
C VAL A 247 6.93 -17.90 4.57
N PHE A 248 7.53 -17.09 3.69
CA PHE A 248 7.00 -16.84 2.35
C PHE A 248 8.08 -16.92 1.28
N VAL A 249 7.69 -17.38 0.10
CA VAL A 249 8.44 -17.15 -1.13
C VAL A 249 8.27 -15.70 -1.53
N VAL A 250 9.38 -15.00 -1.78
CA VAL A 250 9.35 -13.57 -2.11
C VAL A 250 10.18 -13.24 -3.35
N ARG A 251 9.77 -12.14 -4.00
CA ARG A 251 10.60 -11.41 -4.96
C ARG A 251 10.94 -10.06 -4.36
N VAL A 252 12.21 -9.72 -4.36
CA VAL A 252 12.71 -8.51 -3.73
C VAL A 252 13.30 -7.58 -4.78
N PHE A 253 12.90 -6.32 -4.75
CA PHE A 253 13.43 -5.31 -5.63
C PHE A 253 14.41 -4.40 -4.88
N LEU A 254 15.61 -4.34 -5.43
CA LEU A 254 16.68 -3.45 -4.98
C LEU A 254 17.21 -2.71 -6.21
N ASN A 255 17.11 -1.39 -6.23
CA ASN A 255 17.65 -0.57 -7.32
C ASN A 255 17.18 -1.04 -8.71
N LYS A 256 15.89 -1.31 -8.87
CA LYS A 256 15.26 -1.83 -10.12
C LYS A 256 15.65 -3.25 -10.52
N LYS A 257 16.56 -3.91 -9.83
CA LYS A 257 16.86 -5.33 -10.03
C LYS A 257 16.00 -6.17 -9.11
N SER A 258 15.53 -7.30 -9.61
CA SER A 258 14.76 -8.26 -8.83
C SER A 258 15.63 -9.44 -8.40
N TYR A 259 15.42 -9.88 -7.17
CA TYR A 259 16.09 -11.02 -6.58
C TYR A 259 15.04 -11.99 -6.03
N ARG A 260 15.35 -13.28 -6.08
CA ARG A 260 14.55 -14.34 -5.47
C ARG A 260 14.93 -14.48 -4.01
N GLY A 261 14.01 -14.95 -3.18
CA GLY A 261 14.34 -15.19 -1.77
C GLY A 261 13.20 -15.81 -0.98
N VAL A 262 13.50 -16.02 0.30
CA VAL A 262 12.56 -16.44 1.35
C VAL A 262 12.50 -15.33 2.39
N ALA A 263 11.31 -15.05 2.89
CA ALA A 263 11.11 -14.07 3.96
C ALA A 263 10.32 -14.66 5.12
N SER A 264 10.75 -14.37 6.34
CA SER A 264 9.99 -14.59 7.58
C SER A 264 9.43 -13.27 8.05
N LEU A 265 8.13 -13.22 8.30
CA LEU A 265 7.41 -12.06 8.83
C LEU A 265 6.72 -12.45 10.13
N GLY A 266 7.18 -11.91 11.23
CA GLY A 266 6.62 -12.23 12.54
C GLY A 266 6.90 -11.18 13.60
N VAL A 267 6.39 -11.43 14.79
CA VAL A 267 6.54 -10.54 15.94
C VAL A 267 7.60 -11.13 16.88
N ARG A 268 8.65 -10.36 17.14
CA ARG A 268 9.67 -10.76 18.12
C ARG A 268 9.56 -9.94 19.39
N PRO A 269 9.60 -10.59 20.57
CA PRO A 269 9.75 -9.88 21.84
C PRO A 269 11.09 -9.13 21.85
N THR A 270 11.08 -7.84 22.12
CA THR A 270 12.32 -7.09 22.36
C THR A 270 12.72 -7.18 23.82
N PHE A 271 13.96 -7.61 24.09
CA PHE A 271 14.51 -7.72 25.44
C PHE A 271 14.69 -6.36 26.14
N LYS A 272 14.70 -5.23 25.39
CA LYS A 272 15.04 -3.91 25.93
C LYS A 272 13.85 -3.09 26.41
N ASP A 273 12.64 -3.22 25.81
CA ASP A 273 11.52 -2.32 26.11
C ASP A 273 10.19 -3.05 26.33
N GLY A 274 10.18 -4.39 26.40
CA GLY A 274 8.94 -5.18 26.57
C GLY A 274 7.95 -5.09 25.39
N ASN A 275 8.25 -4.29 24.37
CA ASN A 275 7.39 -4.11 23.22
C ASN A 275 7.70 -5.15 22.13
N ALA A 276 6.70 -5.88 21.72
CA ALA A 276 6.80 -6.79 20.58
C ALA A 276 7.01 -6.00 19.28
N ARG A 277 8.10 -6.26 18.56
CA ARG A 277 8.43 -5.59 17.30
C ARG A 277 8.14 -6.52 16.12
N LEU A 278 7.42 -5.99 15.15
CA LEU A 278 7.24 -6.67 13.89
C LEU A 278 8.57 -6.66 13.11
N LEU A 279 9.02 -7.83 12.69
CA LEU A 279 10.27 -8.00 11.95
C LEU A 279 10.01 -8.75 10.64
N LEU A 280 10.59 -8.23 9.57
CA LEU A 280 10.66 -8.89 8.27
C LEU A 280 12.14 -9.22 8.01
N GLU A 281 12.46 -10.51 8.00
CA GLU A 281 13.80 -11.02 7.70
C GLU A 281 13.78 -11.70 6.35
N ILE A 282 14.76 -11.39 5.48
CA ILE A 282 14.79 -11.88 4.11
C ILE A 282 16.14 -12.52 3.82
N TYR A 283 16.12 -13.75 3.37
CA TYR A 283 17.25 -14.43 2.75
C TYR A 283 17.15 -14.28 1.23
N LEU A 284 18.13 -13.61 0.62
CA LEU A 284 18.21 -13.42 -0.82
C LEU A 284 19.07 -14.51 -1.45
N PHE A 285 18.57 -15.16 -2.50
CA PHE A 285 19.32 -16.18 -3.24
C PHE A 285 20.39 -15.54 -4.11
N ASP A 286 21.56 -16.18 -4.19
CA ASP A 286 22.68 -15.74 -5.02
C ASP A 286 23.13 -14.30 -4.76
N PHE A 287 23.07 -13.86 -3.47
CA PHE A 287 23.34 -12.50 -3.10
C PHE A 287 24.34 -12.40 -1.95
N SER A 288 25.47 -11.70 -2.18
CA SER A 288 26.57 -11.56 -1.19
C SER A 288 26.89 -10.11 -0.80
N LYS A 289 26.14 -9.11 -1.35
CA LYS A 289 26.48 -7.69 -1.15
C LYS A 289 25.90 -7.17 0.17
N THR A 290 26.59 -6.21 0.77
CA THR A 290 26.08 -5.46 1.91
C THR A 290 25.06 -4.41 1.44
N ILE A 291 23.85 -4.43 2.04
CA ILE A 291 22.73 -3.58 1.65
C ILE A 291 22.10 -2.80 2.81
N TYR A 292 22.82 -2.54 3.87
CA TYR A 292 22.34 -1.71 4.97
C TYR A 292 21.93 -0.31 4.47
N ASN A 293 20.86 0.23 5.03
CA ASN A 293 20.26 1.50 4.68
C ASN A 293 19.59 1.57 3.29
N PHE A 294 19.69 0.54 2.46
CA PHE A 294 18.92 0.48 1.23
C PHE A 294 17.43 0.27 1.51
N TYR A 295 16.61 0.77 0.62
CA TYR A 295 15.16 0.56 0.66
C TYR A 295 14.80 -0.59 -0.25
N LEU A 296 14.12 -1.58 0.30
CA LEU A 296 13.67 -2.76 -0.43
C LEU A 296 12.15 -2.74 -0.60
N GLU A 297 11.69 -3.24 -1.75
CA GLU A 297 10.31 -3.63 -1.97
C GLU A 297 10.26 -5.15 -2.03
N VAL A 298 9.33 -5.74 -1.28
CA VAL A 298 9.21 -7.19 -1.11
C VAL A 298 7.84 -7.63 -1.56
N GLU A 299 7.76 -8.35 -2.66
CA GLU A 299 6.56 -9.02 -3.14
C GLU A 299 6.42 -10.40 -2.53
N PHE A 300 5.29 -10.66 -1.89
CA PHE A 300 4.97 -11.95 -1.31
C PHE A 300 4.20 -12.78 -2.35
N LEU A 301 4.75 -13.93 -2.70
CA LEU A 301 4.27 -14.76 -3.82
C LEU A 301 3.48 -15.99 -3.35
N HIS A 302 3.99 -16.67 -2.33
CA HIS A 302 3.40 -17.89 -1.78
C HIS A 302 3.77 -18.03 -0.31
N LYS A 303 2.86 -18.55 0.52
CA LYS A 303 3.14 -18.89 1.92
C LYS A 303 3.64 -20.32 1.99
N LEU A 304 4.84 -20.50 2.53
CA LEU A 304 5.43 -21.82 2.74
C LEU A 304 4.88 -22.47 4.01
N ARG A 305 4.85 -21.72 5.12
CA ARG A 305 4.41 -22.22 6.41
C ARG A 305 4.19 -21.10 7.43
N GLU A 306 3.62 -21.45 8.57
CA GLU A 306 3.60 -20.60 9.76
C GLU A 306 4.98 -20.51 10.41
N GLU A 307 5.19 -19.47 11.23
CA GLU A 307 6.35 -19.43 12.12
C GLU A 307 6.21 -20.51 13.19
N VAL A 308 7.30 -21.25 13.43
CA VAL A 308 7.39 -22.25 14.49
C VAL A 308 8.62 -22.02 15.33
N ARG A 309 8.56 -22.40 16.59
CA ARG A 309 9.73 -22.45 17.49
C ARG A 309 10.45 -23.77 17.27
N PHE A 310 11.78 -23.74 17.35
CA PHE A 310 12.62 -24.92 17.19
C PHE A 310 13.34 -25.23 18.50
N ASP A 311 13.37 -26.49 18.88
CA ASP A 311 14.02 -26.95 20.11
C ASP A 311 15.54 -26.99 20.00
N SER A 312 16.09 -26.95 18.78
CA SER A 312 17.53 -26.91 18.53
C SER A 312 17.90 -26.09 17.28
N ILE A 313 19.13 -25.58 17.28
CA ILE A 313 19.72 -24.89 16.14
C ILE A 313 19.76 -25.80 14.90
N SER A 314 20.08 -27.09 15.11
CA SER A 314 20.12 -28.08 14.02
C SER A 314 18.76 -28.27 13.36
N ALA A 315 17.67 -28.30 14.15
CA ALA A 315 16.31 -28.36 13.62
C ALA A 315 15.92 -27.09 12.83
N LEU A 316 16.30 -25.92 13.32
CA LEU A 316 16.12 -24.66 12.61
C LEU A 316 16.84 -24.66 11.26
N ILE A 317 18.13 -25.02 11.22
CA ILE A 317 18.94 -25.09 9.99
C ILE A 317 18.31 -26.06 8.98
N LYS A 318 17.91 -27.26 9.41
CA LYS A 318 17.23 -28.22 8.54
C LYS A 318 15.95 -27.67 7.92
N GLN A 319 15.17 -26.93 8.71
CA GLN A 319 13.94 -26.33 8.19
C GLN A 319 14.24 -25.17 7.22
N MET A 320 15.24 -24.33 7.51
CA MET A 320 15.64 -23.26 6.59
C MET A 320 16.10 -23.82 5.23
N HIS A 321 16.82 -24.92 5.21
CA HIS A 321 17.18 -25.60 3.95
C HIS A 321 15.96 -26.09 3.19
N ARG A 322 14.95 -26.66 3.87
CA ARG A 322 13.69 -27.09 3.24
C ARG A 322 12.94 -25.88 2.64
N ASP A 323 12.82 -24.80 3.41
CA ASP A 323 12.16 -23.56 2.96
C ASP A 323 12.82 -23.00 1.70
N VAL A 324 14.17 -23.03 1.63
CA VAL A 324 14.92 -22.56 0.45
C VAL A 324 14.65 -23.46 -0.76
N ILE A 325 14.75 -24.79 -0.60
CA ILE A 325 14.50 -25.75 -1.70
C ILE A 325 13.08 -25.59 -2.24
N GLU A 326 12.08 -25.44 -1.38
CA GLU A 326 10.69 -25.28 -1.76
C GLU A 326 10.46 -23.94 -2.49
N ALA A 327 11.08 -22.87 -2.00
CA ALA A 327 11.03 -21.57 -2.64
C ALA A 327 11.69 -21.55 -4.03
N GLU A 328 12.82 -22.23 -4.20
CA GLU A 328 13.50 -22.35 -5.49
C GLU A 328 12.62 -23.09 -6.51
N LYS A 329 11.99 -24.20 -6.11
CA LYS A 329 11.03 -24.92 -6.96
C LYS A 329 9.87 -24.03 -7.38
N TYR A 330 9.31 -23.24 -6.45
CA TYR A 330 8.22 -22.30 -6.77
C TYR A 330 8.68 -21.24 -7.79
N HIS A 331 9.88 -20.69 -7.62
CA HIS A 331 10.43 -19.71 -8.57
C HIS A 331 10.69 -20.32 -9.96
N GLN A 332 11.10 -21.58 -10.04
CA GLN A 332 11.27 -22.28 -11.32
C GLN A 332 9.94 -22.44 -12.05
N ILE A 333 8.87 -22.88 -11.35
CA ILE A 333 7.53 -23.00 -11.89
C ILE A 333 7.03 -21.63 -12.41
N LEU A 334 7.22 -20.55 -11.65
CA LEU A 334 6.83 -19.21 -12.10
C LEU A 334 7.59 -18.75 -13.33
N SER A 335 8.84 -19.16 -13.48
CA SER A 335 9.66 -18.81 -14.64
C SER A 335 9.21 -19.56 -15.89
N SER A 336 8.89 -20.86 -15.78
CA SER A 336 8.38 -21.67 -16.91
C SER A 336 7.03 -21.17 -17.41
N LEU A 337 6.10 -20.79 -16.50
CA LEU A 337 4.81 -20.22 -16.88
C LEU A 337 4.93 -18.91 -17.67
N ARG A 338 5.87 -18.05 -17.29
CA ARG A 338 6.10 -16.77 -18.02
C ARG A 338 6.72 -16.97 -19.38
N SER A 339 7.58 -17.98 -19.56
CA SER A 339 8.20 -18.30 -20.85
C SER A 339 7.15 -18.83 -21.84
N SER A 340 6.14 -19.57 -21.38
CA SER A 340 5.04 -20.04 -22.21
C SER A 340 4.05 -18.93 -22.61
N GLU A 341 3.79 -17.93 -21.73
CA GLU A 341 2.94 -16.77 -22.04
C GLU A 341 3.60 -15.78 -23.02
N SER A 342 4.92 -15.74 -23.11
CA SER A 342 5.65 -14.85 -24.03
C SER A 342 5.83 -15.46 -25.44
N GLN A 343 5.42 -16.70 -25.65
CA GLN A 343 5.47 -17.40 -26.95
C GLN A 343 4.11 -17.45 -27.68
N LEU A 344 3.04 -16.94 -27.03
CA LEU A 344 1.70 -16.74 -27.60
C LEU A 344 1.47 -15.25 -27.90
#